data_efb9110ef1bfb82cbbb1b385795fd436
#
_entry.id   efb9110ef1bfb82cbbb1b385795fd436
#
_cell.length_a   1.000
_cell.length_b   1.000
_cell.length_c   1.000
_cell.angle_alpha   90.00
_cell.angle_beta   90.00
_cell.angle_gamma   90.00
#
_symmetry.space_group_name_H-M   'P 1'
#
loop_
_entity.id
_entity.type
_entity.pdbx_description
1 polymer ?
#
loop_
_entity_poly.entity_id
_entity_poly.type
_entity_poly.pdbx_seq_one_letter_code
_entity_poly.pdbx_strand_id
1 'polypeptide(L)'
;MVENQSYYEWLKNQPAQYQDEVLGKTRAKLFRDGGMTVERFRALQLDKHFTPLTLEQMRALEPKAFDKAFAAVVKLDNTKDRVLAVKRTDWGDLPNVMIAHAKDTITTHKHYQKAKSGELSSALFLVDEYLTDDFVLKLHHTIKGYDNVRIVPVHAEEQLGRNKIPMAYALALSEMLGVDMDLGIVQAKRAYRTSSDGVGRLLKRVSFDGVVLSGHHYMIVDDVITQGGTLADLRGFIESKGGKVILASTLNGKPNSAKLPITKATLGQLRKQAGKEIEQWWQEQFGYDFSQFTESEARYLAKQIHRYGIDAIRDILFASRP
;
A
#
# COMPACT_ATOMS: atom_id res chain seq x y z
N MET A 1 -3.67 -12.21 -40.04
CA MET A 1 -4.54 -12.42 -38.86
C MET A 1 -3.68 -13.14 -37.83
N VAL A 2 -3.15 -12.41 -36.85
CA VAL A 2 -2.45 -13.03 -35.71
C VAL A 2 -3.57 -13.48 -34.77
N GLU A 3 -3.78 -14.80 -34.71
CA GLU A 3 -4.72 -15.40 -33.78
C GLU A 3 -4.40 -14.90 -32.35
N ASN A 4 -5.45 -14.65 -31.58
CA ASN A 4 -5.43 -14.26 -30.17
C ASN A 4 -4.76 -15.34 -29.31
N GLN A 5 -3.44 -15.46 -29.40
CA GLN A 5 -2.67 -16.28 -28.49
C GLN A 5 -2.73 -15.59 -27.13
N SER A 6 -3.20 -16.28 -26.08
CA SER A 6 -3.22 -15.73 -24.75
C SER A 6 -1.80 -15.41 -24.31
N TYR A 7 -1.62 -14.39 -23.45
CA TYR A 7 -0.31 -14.07 -22.90
C TYR A 7 0.34 -15.27 -22.22
N TYR A 8 -0.46 -16.09 -21.57
CA TYR A 8 -0.02 -17.36 -20.96
C TYR A 8 0.67 -18.28 -21.97
N GLU A 9 0.07 -18.53 -23.13
CA GLU A 9 0.64 -19.40 -24.16
C GLU A 9 1.89 -18.78 -24.83
N TRP A 10 1.85 -17.46 -25.02
CA TRP A 10 3.01 -16.74 -25.53
C TRP A 10 4.19 -16.81 -24.55
N LEU A 11 3.94 -16.58 -23.24
CA LEU A 11 4.97 -16.60 -22.20
C LEU A 11 5.62 -17.98 -22.06
N LYS A 12 4.89 -19.07 -22.26
CA LYS A 12 5.43 -20.44 -22.28
C LYS A 12 6.55 -20.62 -23.29
N ASN A 13 6.50 -19.90 -24.40
CA ASN A 13 7.48 -19.97 -25.48
C ASN A 13 8.65 -19.01 -25.30
N GLN A 14 8.69 -18.22 -24.23
CA GLN A 14 9.79 -17.32 -23.95
C GLN A 14 10.93 -18.03 -23.22
N PRO A 15 12.19 -17.52 -23.36
CA PRO A 15 13.33 -18.04 -22.61
C PRO A 15 13.07 -18.04 -21.09
N ALA A 16 13.61 -19.04 -20.39
CA ALA A 16 13.46 -19.15 -18.92
C ALA A 16 13.89 -17.88 -18.18
N GLN A 17 14.96 -17.23 -18.64
CA GLN A 17 15.41 -15.97 -18.08
C GLN A 17 14.35 -14.87 -18.17
N TYR A 18 13.65 -14.78 -19.30
CA TYR A 18 12.57 -13.80 -19.50
C TYR A 18 11.36 -14.14 -18.61
N GLN A 19 11.00 -15.42 -18.50
CA GLN A 19 9.94 -15.86 -17.59
C GLN A 19 10.28 -15.51 -16.14
N ASP A 20 11.54 -15.71 -15.72
CA ASP A 20 12.04 -15.32 -14.40
C ASP A 20 11.98 -13.80 -14.18
N GLU A 21 12.26 -13.01 -15.22
CA GLU A 21 12.20 -11.55 -15.17
C GLU A 21 10.76 -11.03 -15.01
N VAL A 22 9.81 -11.68 -15.66
CA VAL A 22 8.41 -11.23 -15.66
C VAL A 22 7.63 -11.73 -14.46
N LEU A 23 7.80 -13.00 -14.09
CA LEU A 23 7.03 -13.65 -13.04
C LEU A 23 7.72 -13.67 -11.67
N GLY A 24 9.03 -13.44 -11.62
CA GLY A 24 9.88 -13.80 -10.49
C GLY A 24 10.23 -15.30 -10.49
N LYS A 25 11.37 -15.67 -9.91
CA LYS A 25 11.93 -17.04 -10.01
C LYS A 25 10.99 -18.12 -9.52
N THR A 26 10.34 -17.91 -8.40
CA THR A 26 9.43 -18.90 -7.78
C THR A 26 8.19 -19.15 -8.64
N ARG A 27 7.55 -18.08 -9.12
CA ARG A 27 6.37 -18.21 -10.00
C ARG A 27 6.73 -18.72 -11.38
N ALA A 28 7.87 -18.29 -11.93
CA ALA A 28 8.35 -18.78 -13.21
C ALA A 28 8.66 -20.27 -13.14
N LYS A 29 9.23 -20.74 -12.04
CA LYS A 29 9.41 -22.18 -11.80
C LYS A 29 8.05 -22.90 -11.74
N LEU A 30 7.11 -22.41 -10.96
CA LEU A 30 5.76 -22.96 -10.86
C LEU A 30 5.05 -22.98 -12.22
N PHE A 31 5.24 -21.92 -13.02
CA PHE A 31 4.71 -21.79 -14.37
C PHE A 31 5.32 -22.83 -15.32
N ARG A 32 6.64 -23.01 -15.30
CA ARG A 32 7.33 -24.03 -16.12
C ARG A 32 6.98 -25.46 -15.71
N ASP A 33 6.82 -25.70 -14.43
CA ASP A 33 6.49 -27.03 -13.86
C ASP A 33 4.99 -27.37 -14.03
N GLY A 34 4.19 -26.50 -14.67
CA GLY A 34 2.76 -26.72 -14.92
C GLY A 34 1.86 -26.49 -13.70
N GLY A 35 2.40 -26.04 -12.59
CA GLY A 35 1.62 -25.74 -11.38
C GLY A 35 0.82 -24.42 -11.44
N MET A 36 1.11 -23.57 -12.41
CA MET A 36 0.32 -22.37 -12.70
C MET A 36 -0.60 -22.63 -13.89
N THR A 37 -1.88 -22.88 -13.65
CA THR A 37 -2.87 -23.09 -14.71
C THR A 37 -3.25 -21.77 -15.39
N VAL A 38 -3.87 -21.87 -16.61
CA VAL A 38 -4.38 -20.70 -17.34
C VAL A 38 -5.40 -19.92 -16.50
N GLU A 39 -6.28 -20.64 -15.81
CA GLU A 39 -7.31 -20.05 -14.94
C GLU A 39 -6.68 -19.29 -13.80
N ARG A 40 -5.65 -19.85 -13.16
CA ARG A 40 -4.89 -19.21 -12.08
C ARG A 40 -4.14 -17.98 -12.59
N PHE A 41 -3.51 -18.08 -13.76
CA PHE A 41 -2.83 -16.97 -14.42
C PHE A 41 -3.79 -15.81 -14.74
N ARG A 42 -5.00 -16.14 -15.23
CA ARG A 42 -6.07 -15.16 -15.49
C ARG A 42 -6.66 -14.59 -14.22
N ALA A 43 -6.88 -15.42 -13.19
CA ALA A 43 -7.36 -14.97 -11.88
C ALA A 43 -6.40 -13.95 -11.25
N LEU A 44 -5.10 -14.10 -11.47
CA LEU A 44 -4.06 -13.15 -11.05
C LEU A 44 -4.01 -11.88 -11.93
N GLN A 45 -4.90 -11.76 -12.91
CA GLN A 45 -4.93 -10.67 -13.88
C GLN A 45 -3.63 -10.49 -14.69
N LEU A 46 -2.78 -11.50 -14.72
CA LEU A 46 -1.51 -11.47 -15.44
C LEU A 46 -1.75 -11.28 -16.95
N ASP A 47 -2.81 -11.85 -17.51
CA ASP A 47 -3.23 -11.62 -18.92
C ASP A 47 -3.62 -10.15 -19.19
N LYS A 48 -4.15 -9.44 -18.22
CA LYS A 48 -4.58 -8.05 -18.38
C LYS A 48 -3.43 -7.04 -18.29
N HIS A 49 -2.41 -7.40 -17.53
CA HIS A 49 -1.26 -6.53 -17.28
C HIS A 49 -0.08 -6.78 -18.22
N PHE A 50 -0.05 -7.92 -18.86
CA PHE A 50 1.04 -8.37 -19.71
C PHE A 50 0.50 -8.82 -21.08
N THR A 51 -0.07 -7.91 -21.84
CA THR A 51 -0.31 -8.17 -23.26
C THR A 51 1.05 -8.33 -23.94
N PRO A 52 1.29 -9.42 -24.71
CA PRO A 52 2.55 -9.60 -25.41
C PRO A 52 2.64 -8.59 -26.55
N LEU A 53 3.14 -7.43 -26.24
CA LEU A 53 3.34 -6.35 -27.17
C LEU A 53 4.79 -6.37 -27.62
N THR A 54 5.04 -6.24 -28.92
CA THR A 54 6.35 -5.89 -29.43
C THR A 54 6.77 -4.53 -28.85
N LEU A 55 8.07 -4.24 -28.77
CA LEU A 55 8.57 -2.92 -28.38
C LEU A 55 7.92 -1.78 -29.15
N GLU A 56 7.57 -2.01 -30.39
CA GLU A 56 6.89 -1.07 -31.28
C GLU A 56 5.42 -0.89 -30.90
N GLN A 57 4.74 -1.99 -30.56
CA GLN A 57 3.37 -1.96 -30.04
C GLN A 57 3.30 -1.37 -28.62
N MET A 58 4.31 -1.61 -27.76
CA MET A 58 4.41 -0.94 -26.46
C MET A 58 4.59 0.56 -26.61
N ARG A 59 5.39 1.01 -27.60
CA ARG A 59 5.55 2.44 -27.92
C ARG A 59 4.31 3.05 -28.54
N ALA A 60 3.56 2.29 -29.37
CA ALA A 60 2.31 2.73 -30.00
C ALA A 60 1.12 2.77 -29.03
N LEU A 61 1.15 1.96 -27.96
CA LEU A 61 0.12 1.92 -26.91
C LEU A 61 0.42 2.83 -25.71
N GLU A 62 1.57 3.52 -25.71
CA GLU A 62 1.80 4.59 -24.75
C GLU A 62 0.73 5.68 -24.90
N PRO A 63 0.35 6.21 -23.92
CA PRO A 63 -0.54 6.33 -22.79
C PRO A 63 -2.03 6.25 -23.14
N LYS A 64 -2.45 6.39 -24.40
CA LYS A 64 -3.86 6.58 -24.79
C LYS A 64 -4.78 5.38 -24.59
N ALA A 65 -4.27 4.15 -24.68
CA ALA A 65 -5.09 2.95 -24.44
C ALA A 65 -5.23 2.66 -22.93
N PHE A 66 -4.20 2.95 -22.17
CA PHE A 66 -4.24 2.95 -20.72
C PHE A 66 -5.23 4.03 -20.24
N ASP A 67 -5.13 5.25 -20.76
CA ASP A 67 -6.04 6.35 -20.47
C ASP A 67 -7.49 6.05 -20.86
N LYS A 68 -7.74 5.28 -21.90
CA LYS A 68 -9.11 4.96 -22.38
C LYS A 68 -9.78 3.86 -21.56
N ALA A 69 -9.06 2.82 -21.17
CA ALA A 69 -9.56 1.80 -20.24
C ALA A 69 -9.73 2.40 -18.83
N PHE A 70 -8.87 3.35 -18.48
CA PHE A 70 -8.85 4.04 -17.19
C PHE A 70 -9.84 5.21 -17.13
N ALA A 71 -10.00 5.98 -18.21
CA ALA A 71 -10.98 7.07 -18.30
C ALA A 71 -12.43 6.57 -18.19
N ALA A 72 -12.69 5.30 -18.49
CA ALA A 72 -14.00 4.69 -18.25
C ALA A 72 -14.28 4.49 -16.74
N VAL A 73 -13.24 4.36 -15.92
CA VAL A 73 -13.33 4.27 -14.44
C VAL A 73 -13.24 5.65 -13.78
N VAL A 74 -12.57 6.61 -14.41
CA VAL A 74 -12.30 7.97 -13.89
C VAL A 74 -13.35 9.00 -14.33
N LYS A 75 -14.35 8.62 -15.13
CA LYS A 75 -15.48 9.51 -15.48
C LYS A 75 -16.45 9.79 -14.34
N LEU A 76 -16.10 9.43 -13.12
CA LEU A 76 -16.80 9.84 -11.92
C LEU A 76 -16.00 10.95 -11.22
N ASP A 77 -16.47 12.18 -11.48
CA ASP A 77 -16.31 13.35 -10.63
C ASP A 77 -15.21 14.35 -10.96
N ASN A 78 -15.53 15.18 -11.98
CA ASN A 78 -15.05 16.55 -12.06
C ASN A 78 -15.80 17.45 -11.03
N THR A 79 -15.71 17.18 -9.76
CA THR A 79 -16.04 18.13 -8.71
C THR A 79 -14.74 18.69 -8.14
N LYS A 80 -14.48 19.93 -8.54
CA LYS A 80 -13.44 20.78 -7.97
C LYS A 80 -13.50 20.74 -6.42
N ASP A 81 -12.34 20.57 -5.82
CA ASP A 81 -12.03 20.95 -4.43
C ASP A 81 -12.87 20.34 -3.30
N ARG A 82 -13.16 19.06 -3.32
CA ARG A 82 -13.31 18.35 -2.07
C ARG A 82 -11.91 17.96 -1.57
N VAL A 83 -11.44 18.70 -0.57
CA VAL A 83 -10.47 18.14 0.37
C VAL A 83 -11.15 16.90 0.94
N LEU A 84 -10.84 15.72 0.39
CA LEU A 84 -11.35 14.46 0.93
C LEU A 84 -10.78 14.37 2.34
N ALA A 85 -11.63 14.66 3.32
CA ALA A 85 -11.24 14.59 4.72
C ALA A 85 -10.69 13.19 4.98
N VAL A 86 -9.46 13.12 5.46
CA VAL A 86 -8.85 11.87 5.89
C VAL A 86 -9.69 11.38 7.07
N LYS A 87 -10.38 10.25 6.89
CA LYS A 87 -11.13 9.64 7.97
C LYS A 87 -10.24 8.58 8.62
N ARG A 88 -10.13 8.65 9.94
CA ARG A 88 -9.58 7.58 10.75
C ARG A 88 -10.67 7.01 11.63
N THR A 89 -10.60 5.73 11.90
CA THR A 89 -11.55 4.99 12.73
C THR A 89 -10.86 4.54 14.02
N ASP A 90 -11.65 4.22 15.02
CA ASP A 90 -11.14 3.67 16.27
C ASP A 90 -10.41 2.35 16.00
N TRP A 91 -9.32 2.14 16.72
CA TRP A 91 -8.41 1.02 16.43
C TRP A 91 -9.04 -0.36 16.64
N GLY A 92 -9.95 -0.51 17.62
CA GLY A 92 -10.50 -1.82 17.96
C GLY A 92 -9.41 -2.85 18.23
N ASP A 93 -9.62 -4.07 17.75
CA ASP A 93 -8.72 -5.21 17.94
C ASP A 93 -7.79 -5.43 16.73
N LEU A 94 -7.41 -4.36 16.02
CA LEU A 94 -6.51 -4.48 14.89
C LEU A 94 -5.17 -5.07 15.34
N PRO A 95 -4.71 -6.19 14.76
CA PRO A 95 -3.43 -6.80 15.09
C PRO A 95 -2.26 -5.91 14.66
N ASN A 96 -1.08 -6.20 15.21
CA ASN A 96 0.15 -5.58 14.75
C ASN A 96 0.37 -5.86 13.26
N VAL A 97 0.99 -4.90 12.57
CA VAL A 97 1.40 -5.08 11.17
C VAL A 97 2.34 -6.25 11.05
N MET A 98 2.06 -7.17 10.15
CA MET A 98 2.94 -8.27 9.83
C MET A 98 4.00 -7.81 8.82
N ILE A 99 5.26 -7.87 9.21
CA ILE A 99 6.41 -7.40 8.42
C ILE A 99 7.12 -8.63 7.86
N ALA A 100 7.18 -8.76 6.53
CA ALA A 100 7.79 -9.93 5.89
C ALA A 100 9.30 -9.97 6.13
N HIS A 101 9.97 -8.83 6.03
CA HIS A 101 11.42 -8.72 6.25
C HIS A 101 11.74 -7.59 7.22
N ALA A 102 12.13 -7.94 8.44
CA ALA A 102 12.35 -6.98 9.53
C ALA A 102 13.84 -6.74 9.87
N LYS A 103 14.77 -7.48 9.26
CA LYS A 103 16.20 -7.46 9.64
C LYS A 103 16.93 -6.28 9.04
N ASP A 104 16.86 -6.13 7.71
CA ASP A 104 17.60 -5.12 6.97
C ASP A 104 16.67 -4.23 6.17
N THR A 105 17.18 -3.12 5.68
CA THR A 105 16.39 -2.27 4.79
C THR A 105 16.47 -2.78 3.34
N ILE A 106 15.32 -2.84 2.68
CA ILE A 106 15.26 -3.17 1.25
C ILE A 106 15.79 -2.04 0.35
N THR A 107 16.06 -0.86 0.91
CA THR A 107 16.44 0.35 0.14
C THR A 107 17.81 0.25 -0.55
N THR A 108 18.67 -0.62 -0.06
CA THR A 108 20.01 -0.89 -0.64
C THR A 108 19.99 -1.98 -1.71
N HIS A 109 18.86 -2.65 -1.89
CA HIS A 109 18.72 -3.72 -2.87
C HIS A 109 18.82 -3.17 -4.30
N LYS A 110 19.55 -3.89 -5.19
CA LYS A 110 19.81 -3.45 -6.58
C LYS A 110 18.57 -3.12 -7.41
N HIS A 111 17.44 -3.78 -7.11
CA HIS A 111 16.16 -3.56 -7.80
C HIS A 111 15.28 -2.49 -7.15
N TYR A 112 15.65 -1.99 -5.96
CA TYR A 112 14.77 -1.10 -5.19
C TYR A 112 14.42 0.20 -5.94
N GLN A 113 15.42 0.89 -6.47
CA GLN A 113 15.21 2.18 -7.15
C GLN A 113 14.36 2.02 -8.42
N LYS A 114 14.61 0.98 -9.21
CA LYS A 114 13.82 0.67 -10.41
C LYS A 114 12.37 0.32 -10.05
N ALA A 115 12.16 -0.51 -9.02
CA ALA A 115 10.84 -0.83 -8.51
C ALA A 115 10.07 0.41 -8.01
N LYS A 116 10.76 1.31 -7.31
CA LYS A 116 10.21 2.60 -6.85
C LYS A 116 9.87 3.55 -8.00
N SER A 117 10.62 3.48 -9.11
CA SER A 117 10.38 4.33 -10.28
C SER A 117 9.35 3.75 -11.27
N GLY A 118 8.80 2.56 -11.01
CA GLY A 118 7.69 2.02 -11.79
C GLY A 118 7.95 0.71 -12.51
N GLU A 119 9.14 0.13 -12.39
CA GLU A 119 9.47 -1.14 -13.05
C GLU A 119 8.91 -2.32 -12.24
N LEU A 120 7.84 -2.94 -12.75
CA LEU A 120 7.15 -4.04 -12.09
C LEU A 120 8.03 -5.29 -11.96
N SER A 121 8.83 -5.62 -12.97
CA SER A 121 9.74 -6.77 -12.92
C SER A 121 10.73 -6.64 -11.76
N SER A 122 11.35 -5.48 -11.59
CA SER A 122 12.22 -5.20 -10.45
C SER A 122 11.49 -5.29 -9.11
N ALA A 123 10.21 -4.88 -9.04
CA ALA A 123 9.42 -5.03 -7.83
C ALA A 123 9.10 -6.50 -7.52
N LEU A 124 8.81 -7.31 -8.54
CA LEU A 124 8.57 -8.75 -8.38
C LEU A 124 9.83 -9.48 -7.89
N PHE A 125 11.01 -9.17 -8.48
CA PHE A 125 12.27 -9.71 -7.98
C PHE A 125 12.53 -9.38 -6.51
N LEU A 126 12.30 -8.12 -6.14
CA LEU A 126 12.46 -7.68 -4.77
C LEU A 126 11.54 -8.45 -3.82
N VAL A 127 10.27 -8.61 -4.19
CA VAL A 127 9.29 -9.33 -3.38
C VAL A 127 9.65 -10.81 -3.26
N ASP A 128 10.07 -11.44 -4.35
CA ASP A 128 10.43 -12.87 -4.39
C ASP A 128 11.63 -13.18 -3.48
N GLU A 129 12.57 -12.24 -3.33
CA GLU A 129 13.73 -12.42 -2.46
C GLU A 129 13.39 -12.28 -0.96
N TYR A 130 12.42 -11.42 -0.63
CA TYR A 130 12.11 -11.10 0.77
C TYR A 130 10.85 -11.76 1.32
N LEU A 131 9.99 -12.31 0.47
CA LEU A 131 8.77 -12.99 0.88
C LEU A 131 9.02 -14.50 1.04
N THR A 132 8.95 -14.98 2.28
CA THR A 132 9.18 -16.41 2.59
C THR A 132 7.87 -17.19 2.77
N ASP A 133 7.91 -18.49 2.48
CA ASP A 133 6.76 -19.40 2.67
C ASP A 133 6.27 -19.40 4.12
N ASP A 134 7.18 -19.41 5.09
CA ASP A 134 6.84 -19.34 6.52
C ASP A 134 6.05 -18.08 6.88
N PHE A 135 6.39 -16.96 6.26
CA PHE A 135 5.67 -15.72 6.48
C PHE A 135 4.27 -15.77 5.85
N VAL A 136 4.15 -16.31 4.65
CA VAL A 136 2.85 -16.48 3.97
C VAL A 136 1.95 -17.43 4.75
N LEU A 137 2.49 -18.52 5.31
CA LEU A 137 1.74 -19.41 6.19
C LEU A 137 1.20 -18.69 7.43
N LYS A 138 1.98 -17.82 8.05
CA LYS A 138 1.51 -16.98 9.17
C LYS A 138 0.37 -16.05 8.77
N LEU A 139 0.48 -15.41 7.58
CA LEU A 139 -0.62 -14.60 7.03
C LEU A 139 -1.87 -15.43 6.80
N HIS A 140 -1.72 -16.61 6.17
CA HIS A 140 -2.83 -17.53 5.93
C HIS A 140 -3.54 -17.91 7.24
N HIS A 141 -2.78 -18.27 8.29
CA HIS A 141 -3.38 -18.59 9.59
C HIS A 141 -4.12 -17.38 10.22
N THR A 142 -3.63 -16.17 9.98
CA THR A 142 -4.25 -14.96 10.53
C THR A 142 -5.56 -14.61 9.83
N ILE A 143 -5.65 -14.83 8.52
CA ILE A 143 -6.84 -14.53 7.73
C ILE A 143 -7.83 -15.72 7.66
N LYS A 144 -7.40 -16.91 8.05
CA LYS A 144 -8.23 -18.11 8.07
C LYS A 144 -9.43 -17.91 9.00
N GLY A 145 -10.62 -18.04 8.45
CA GLY A 145 -11.89 -17.83 9.18
C GLY A 145 -12.57 -16.50 8.91
N TYR A 146 -11.97 -15.67 8.06
CA TYR A 146 -12.64 -14.51 7.48
C TYR A 146 -13.10 -14.83 6.05
N ASP A 147 -14.37 -14.56 5.78
CA ASP A 147 -14.92 -14.69 4.43
C ASP A 147 -14.70 -13.42 3.63
N ASN A 148 -14.72 -13.54 2.29
CA ASN A 148 -14.65 -12.39 1.38
C ASN A 148 -13.44 -11.47 1.64
N VAL A 149 -12.27 -12.06 1.91
CA VAL A 149 -11.04 -11.28 2.12
C VAL A 149 -10.53 -10.75 0.78
N ARG A 150 -10.09 -9.48 0.76
CA ARG A 150 -9.46 -8.84 -0.39
C ARG A 150 -8.15 -8.17 0.02
N ILE A 151 -7.16 -8.20 -0.86
CA ILE A 151 -5.86 -7.56 -0.63
C ILE A 151 -5.83 -6.21 -1.32
N VAL A 152 -5.56 -5.13 -0.57
CA VAL A 152 -5.47 -3.77 -1.09
C VAL A 152 -4.05 -3.24 -0.95
N PRO A 153 -3.32 -3.03 -2.05
CA PRO A 153 -2.02 -2.37 -2.00
C PRO A 153 -2.17 -0.86 -1.82
N VAL A 154 -1.25 -0.25 -1.07
CA VAL A 154 -1.07 1.20 -1.07
C VAL A 154 -0.44 1.60 -2.40
N HIS A 155 -1.21 2.16 -3.32
CA HIS A 155 -0.71 2.63 -4.60
C HIS A 155 -1.37 3.93 -5.03
N ALA A 156 -0.64 4.74 -5.79
CA ALA A 156 -1.10 5.98 -6.36
C ALA A 156 -1.26 5.85 -7.88
N GLU A 157 -2.24 6.54 -8.44
CA GLU A 157 -2.37 6.72 -9.87
C GLU A 157 -1.51 7.90 -10.32
N GLU A 158 -0.41 7.63 -11.00
CA GLU A 158 0.41 8.67 -11.61
C GLU A 158 1.02 8.23 -12.94
N GLN A 159 1.17 9.18 -13.87
CA GLN A 159 1.72 8.94 -15.20
C GLN A 159 3.22 8.67 -15.22
N LEU A 160 3.96 9.08 -14.18
CA LEU A 160 5.42 8.98 -14.11
C LEU A 160 5.87 8.48 -12.71
N GLY A 161 6.64 7.37 -12.70
CA GLY A 161 7.39 6.95 -11.51
C GLY A 161 6.56 6.38 -10.35
N ARG A 162 5.71 5.42 -10.60
CA ARG A 162 4.90 4.74 -9.58
C ARG A 162 5.70 3.70 -8.83
N ASN A 163 5.65 3.77 -7.50
CA ASN A 163 6.15 2.68 -6.68
C ASN A 163 5.37 1.37 -6.94
N LYS A 164 6.02 0.40 -7.56
CA LYS A 164 5.40 -0.89 -7.89
C LYS A 164 5.55 -1.95 -6.81
N ILE A 165 6.28 -1.67 -5.73
CA ILE A 165 6.54 -2.65 -4.68
C ILE A 165 5.25 -3.08 -3.96
N PRO A 166 4.36 -2.18 -3.50
CA PRO A 166 3.12 -2.62 -2.85
C PRO A 166 2.23 -3.45 -3.78
N MET A 167 2.17 -3.10 -5.07
CA MET A 167 1.41 -3.84 -6.07
C MET A 167 2.00 -5.24 -6.30
N ALA A 168 3.32 -5.34 -6.48
CA ALA A 168 4.01 -6.63 -6.64
C ALA A 168 3.84 -7.51 -5.39
N TYR A 169 3.89 -6.91 -4.20
CA TYR A 169 3.68 -7.59 -2.94
C TYR A 169 2.25 -8.12 -2.81
N ALA A 170 1.24 -7.29 -3.13
CA ALA A 170 -0.16 -7.72 -3.17
C ALA A 170 -0.38 -8.87 -4.16
N LEU A 171 0.23 -8.78 -5.34
CA LEU A 171 0.15 -9.82 -6.37
C LEU A 171 0.71 -11.15 -5.88
N ALA A 172 1.90 -11.12 -5.27
CA ALA A 172 2.52 -12.31 -4.70
C ALA A 172 1.65 -12.95 -3.60
N LEU A 173 1.13 -12.13 -2.69
CA LEU A 173 0.25 -12.61 -1.62
C LEU A 173 -1.08 -13.14 -2.15
N SER A 174 -1.68 -12.47 -3.14
CA SER A 174 -2.90 -12.94 -3.80
C SER A 174 -2.72 -14.34 -4.40
N GLU A 175 -1.59 -14.55 -5.07
CA GLU A 175 -1.25 -15.83 -5.64
C GLU A 175 -1.07 -16.93 -4.59
N MET A 176 -0.26 -16.64 -3.56
CA MET A 176 0.11 -17.64 -2.56
C MET A 176 -1.01 -17.94 -1.56
N LEU A 177 -1.89 -16.97 -1.28
CA LEU A 177 -3.01 -17.11 -0.34
C LEU A 177 -4.32 -17.52 -1.02
N GLY A 178 -4.42 -17.42 -2.34
CA GLY A 178 -5.68 -17.63 -3.07
C GLY A 178 -6.74 -16.58 -2.76
N VAL A 179 -6.32 -15.33 -2.47
CA VAL A 179 -7.19 -14.21 -2.09
C VAL A 179 -7.19 -13.15 -3.18
N ASP A 180 -8.35 -12.63 -3.53
CA ASP A 180 -8.50 -11.60 -4.56
C ASP A 180 -7.79 -10.29 -4.19
N MET A 181 -7.20 -9.62 -5.19
CA MET A 181 -6.75 -8.24 -5.06
C MET A 181 -7.86 -7.25 -5.39
N ASP A 182 -7.83 -6.11 -4.72
CA ASP A 182 -8.61 -4.93 -5.06
C ASP A 182 -7.69 -3.77 -5.44
N LEU A 183 -7.65 -3.44 -6.71
CA LEU A 183 -6.88 -2.34 -7.27
C LEU A 183 -7.72 -1.08 -7.50
N GLY A 184 -9.02 -1.15 -7.19
CA GLY A 184 -9.94 -0.03 -7.36
C GLY A 184 -9.85 1.02 -6.26
N ILE A 185 -9.12 0.73 -5.17
CA ILE A 185 -8.85 1.69 -4.09
C ILE A 185 -7.46 2.29 -4.31
N VAL A 186 -7.41 3.58 -4.60
CA VAL A 186 -6.19 4.28 -5.02
C VAL A 186 -5.92 5.50 -4.16
N GLN A 187 -4.67 5.88 -4.03
CA GLN A 187 -4.27 7.12 -3.37
C GLN A 187 -4.62 8.31 -4.27
N ALA A 188 -5.57 9.15 -3.86
CA ALA A 188 -6.10 10.26 -4.65
C ALA A 188 -5.19 11.50 -4.66
N LYS A 189 -4.45 11.75 -3.57
CA LYS A 189 -3.44 12.82 -3.49
C LYS A 189 -2.11 12.26 -3.03
N ARG A 190 -1.05 12.60 -3.75
CA ARG A 190 0.31 12.29 -3.34
C ARG A 190 0.71 13.22 -2.19
N ALA A 191 0.88 12.67 -1.00
CA ALA A 191 1.69 13.35 -0.02
C ALA A 191 3.15 13.25 -0.47
N TYR A 192 3.77 14.34 -0.89
CA TYR A 192 5.21 14.40 -1.15
C TYR A 192 5.97 14.22 0.17
N ARG A 193 6.04 12.98 0.66
CA ARG A 193 6.63 12.64 1.96
C ARG A 193 8.13 12.39 1.88
N THR A 194 8.65 12.16 0.69
CA THR A 194 10.03 11.68 0.48
C THR A 194 11.09 12.70 0.91
N SER A 195 10.77 14.00 0.93
CA SER A 195 11.66 15.08 1.36
C SER A 195 11.18 15.84 2.61
N SER A 196 10.09 15.38 3.25
CA SER A 196 9.59 16.06 4.45
C SER A 196 10.30 15.52 5.69
N ASP A 197 10.59 16.41 6.63
CA ASP A 197 10.93 16.01 8.00
C ASP A 197 9.78 15.23 8.65
N GLY A 198 9.99 14.71 9.83
CA GLY A 198 8.98 13.87 10.46
C GLY A 198 7.71 14.62 10.86
N VAL A 199 7.77 15.92 11.17
CA VAL A 199 6.59 16.78 11.44
C VAL A 199 5.82 17.00 10.16
N GLY A 200 6.51 17.32 9.05
CA GLY A 200 5.89 17.42 7.74
C GLY A 200 5.19 16.12 7.29
N ARG A 201 5.69 14.95 7.70
CA ARG A 201 5.01 13.67 7.43
C ARG A 201 3.72 13.50 8.23
N LEU A 202 3.65 14.01 9.45
CA LEU A 202 2.42 14.00 10.24
C LEU A 202 1.34 14.89 9.64
N LEU A 203 1.72 16.03 9.08
CA LEU A 203 0.80 17.01 8.50
C LEU A 203 0.32 16.63 7.10
N LYS A 204 1.17 15.98 6.30
CA LYS A 204 0.84 15.56 4.93
C LYS A 204 0.06 14.24 4.96
N ARG A 205 -1.25 14.35 5.05
CA ARG A 205 -2.15 13.21 5.05
C ARG A 205 -2.39 12.68 3.64
N VAL A 206 -2.65 11.39 3.56
CA VAL A 206 -2.96 10.71 2.30
C VAL A 206 -4.46 10.49 2.24
N SER A 207 -5.08 10.97 1.17
CA SER A 207 -6.47 10.62 0.88
C SER A 207 -6.53 9.46 -0.12
N PHE A 208 -7.58 8.68 -0.02
CA PHE A 208 -7.85 7.55 -0.92
C PHE A 208 -9.19 7.76 -1.62
N ASP A 209 -9.33 7.18 -2.81
CA ASP A 209 -10.56 7.12 -3.57
C ASP A 209 -10.80 5.70 -4.07
N GLY A 210 -12.03 5.43 -4.48
CA GLY A 210 -12.43 4.13 -5.02
C GLY A 210 -13.67 3.56 -4.35
N VAL A 211 -14.09 2.40 -4.85
CA VAL A 211 -15.26 1.67 -4.36
C VAL A 211 -14.82 0.64 -3.32
N VAL A 212 -15.40 0.72 -2.13
CA VAL A 212 -15.23 -0.27 -1.07
C VAL A 212 -16.47 -1.17 -1.05
N LEU A 213 -16.26 -2.48 -1.09
CA LEU A 213 -17.34 -3.45 -0.97
C LEU A 213 -17.72 -3.59 0.51
N SER A 214 -18.91 -3.10 0.86
CA SER A 214 -19.42 -3.18 2.22
C SER A 214 -19.56 -4.64 2.67
N GLY A 215 -19.22 -4.92 3.92
CA GLY A 215 -19.25 -6.27 4.49
C GLY A 215 -18.08 -7.17 4.09
N HIS A 216 -17.15 -6.69 3.25
CA HIS A 216 -15.93 -7.42 2.92
C HIS A 216 -14.82 -7.17 3.95
N HIS A 217 -13.95 -8.16 4.09
CA HIS A 217 -12.72 -8.05 4.89
C HIS A 217 -11.54 -7.65 4.02
N TYR A 218 -10.66 -6.84 4.55
CA TYR A 218 -9.53 -6.29 3.81
C TYR A 218 -8.21 -6.54 4.52
N MET A 219 -7.23 -7.05 3.78
CA MET A 219 -5.82 -7.04 4.14
C MET A 219 -5.15 -5.91 3.36
N ILE A 220 -4.67 -4.88 4.05
CA ILE A 220 -3.98 -3.74 3.42
C ILE A 220 -2.48 -3.97 3.42
N VAL A 221 -1.81 -3.67 2.28
CA VAL A 221 -0.38 -3.94 2.14
C VAL A 221 0.40 -2.74 1.61
N ASP A 222 1.64 -2.57 2.09
CA ASP A 222 2.55 -1.50 1.67
C ASP A 222 3.99 -2.04 1.52
N ASP A 223 4.89 -1.25 0.94
CA ASP A 223 6.30 -1.64 0.80
C ASP A 223 7.05 -1.56 2.13
N VAL A 224 7.00 -0.43 2.82
CA VAL A 224 7.78 -0.17 4.04
C VAL A 224 6.96 0.56 5.08
N ILE A 225 6.87 0.00 6.28
CA ILE A 225 6.29 0.73 7.41
C ILE A 225 7.35 1.57 8.14
N THR A 226 7.00 2.84 8.37
CA THR A 226 7.76 3.77 9.23
C THR A 226 6.90 4.27 10.39
N GLN A 227 6.08 5.27 10.15
CA GLN A 227 5.11 5.78 11.14
C GLN A 227 3.72 5.12 11.02
N GLY A 228 3.45 4.41 9.93
CA GLY A 228 2.17 3.73 9.69
C GLY A 228 0.99 4.63 9.31
N GLY A 229 1.22 5.93 9.17
CA GLY A 229 0.15 6.89 8.88
C GLY A 229 -0.61 6.60 7.60
N THR A 230 0.06 6.15 6.53
CA THR A 230 -0.59 5.77 5.26
C THR A 230 -1.53 4.58 5.44
N LEU A 231 -1.09 3.55 6.18
CA LEU A 231 -1.93 2.39 6.49
C LEU A 231 -3.13 2.77 7.35
N ALA A 232 -2.94 3.67 8.32
CA ALA A 232 -4.03 4.18 9.15
C ALA A 232 -5.06 4.98 8.33
N ASP A 233 -4.59 5.79 7.38
CA ASP A 233 -5.46 6.58 6.48
C ASP A 233 -6.23 5.65 5.51
N LEU A 234 -5.58 4.63 4.93
CA LEU A 234 -6.23 3.65 4.07
C LEU A 234 -7.28 2.82 4.84
N ARG A 235 -6.92 2.39 6.06
CA ARG A 235 -7.86 1.70 6.94
C ARG A 235 -9.10 2.54 7.20
N GLY A 236 -8.92 3.78 7.60
CA GLY A 236 -10.03 4.70 7.87
C GLY A 236 -10.91 4.93 6.65
N PHE A 237 -10.32 5.04 5.46
CA PHE A 237 -11.07 5.12 4.20
C PHE A 237 -11.95 3.88 3.98
N ILE A 238 -11.38 2.68 4.09
CA ILE A 238 -12.09 1.42 3.88
C ILE A 238 -13.22 1.26 4.90
N GLU A 239 -12.93 1.46 6.18
CA GLU A 239 -13.89 1.24 7.25
C GLU A 239 -15.02 2.29 7.26
N SER A 240 -14.72 3.54 6.87
CA SER A 240 -15.75 4.59 6.74
C SER A 240 -16.77 4.29 5.63
N LYS A 241 -16.46 3.35 4.73
CA LYS A 241 -17.34 2.92 3.62
C LYS A 241 -17.93 1.51 3.83
N GLY A 242 -17.82 0.96 5.04
CA GLY A 242 -18.45 -0.31 5.42
C GLY A 242 -17.62 -1.57 5.15
N GLY A 243 -16.37 -1.45 4.73
CA GLY A 243 -15.40 -2.54 4.73
C GLY A 243 -14.81 -2.74 6.13
N LYS A 244 -14.15 -3.86 6.39
CA LYS A 244 -13.46 -4.15 7.65
C LYS A 244 -12.01 -4.52 7.38
N VAL A 245 -11.07 -3.72 7.86
CA VAL A 245 -9.64 -4.07 7.78
C VAL A 245 -9.29 -5.02 8.92
N ILE A 246 -8.90 -6.24 8.57
CA ILE A 246 -8.58 -7.31 9.53
C ILE A 246 -7.07 -7.45 9.75
N LEU A 247 -6.26 -6.98 8.81
CA LEU A 247 -4.81 -7.13 8.85
C LEU A 247 -4.13 -6.05 8.01
N ALA A 248 -2.98 -5.61 8.48
CA ALA A 248 -2.04 -4.85 7.67
C ALA A 248 -0.71 -5.63 7.53
N SER A 249 -0.09 -5.60 6.35
CA SER A 249 1.20 -6.23 6.13
C SER A 249 2.12 -5.34 5.29
N THR A 250 3.43 -5.44 5.53
CA THR A 250 4.44 -4.73 4.73
C THR A 250 5.59 -5.64 4.37
N LEU A 251 6.19 -5.39 3.21
CA LEU A 251 7.35 -6.15 2.77
C LEU A 251 8.54 -5.91 3.70
N ASN A 252 8.73 -4.67 4.16
CA ASN A 252 9.82 -4.30 5.05
C ASN A 252 9.37 -3.32 6.14
N GLY A 253 10.15 -3.25 7.22
CA GLY A 253 9.93 -2.31 8.32
C GLY A 253 10.66 -2.72 9.59
N LYS A 254 10.73 -1.79 10.53
CA LYS A 254 11.31 -2.08 11.84
C LYS A 254 10.26 -2.68 12.77
N PRO A 255 10.60 -3.68 13.62
CA PRO A 255 9.64 -4.30 14.54
C PRO A 255 8.89 -3.32 15.44
N ASN A 256 9.55 -2.25 15.87
CA ASN A 256 8.94 -1.22 16.72
C ASN A 256 7.90 -0.35 15.99
N SER A 257 7.83 -0.42 14.67
CA SER A 257 6.81 0.26 13.85
C SER A 257 5.59 -0.62 13.57
N ALA A 258 5.65 -1.91 13.92
CA ALA A 258 4.56 -2.85 13.65
C ALA A 258 3.27 -2.52 14.40
N LYS A 259 3.36 -1.89 15.56
CA LYS A 259 2.19 -1.54 16.37
C LYS A 259 1.54 -0.27 15.81
N LEU A 260 0.38 -0.44 15.14
CA LEU A 260 -0.42 0.71 14.69
C LEU A 260 -1.25 1.30 15.84
N PRO A 261 -2.06 0.53 16.57
CA PRO A 261 -2.90 1.08 17.63
C PRO A 261 -2.08 1.78 18.72
N ILE A 262 -2.41 3.03 18.98
CA ILE A 262 -1.78 3.80 20.08
C ILE A 262 -2.08 3.14 21.42
N THR A 263 -1.07 3.05 22.28
CA THR A 263 -1.27 2.55 23.65
C THR A 263 -1.86 3.63 24.56
N LYS A 264 -2.61 3.21 25.58
CA LYS A 264 -3.12 4.13 26.61
C LYS A 264 -2.01 4.94 27.27
N ALA A 265 -0.84 4.31 27.49
CA ALA A 265 0.33 4.98 28.09
C ALA A 265 0.88 6.06 27.15
N THR A 266 1.09 5.75 25.88
CA THR A 266 1.60 6.73 24.89
C THR A 266 0.60 7.86 24.67
N LEU A 267 -0.70 7.57 24.57
CA LEU A 267 -1.75 8.58 24.46
C LEU A 267 -1.77 9.51 25.66
N GLY A 268 -1.73 8.96 26.88
CA GLY A 268 -1.70 9.75 28.10
C GLY A 268 -0.46 10.63 28.19
N GLN A 269 0.71 10.11 27.81
CA GLN A 269 1.94 10.89 27.74
C GLN A 269 1.86 12.01 26.70
N LEU A 270 1.37 11.71 25.50
CA LEU A 270 1.22 12.72 24.45
C LEU A 270 0.26 13.83 24.86
N ARG A 271 -0.92 13.49 25.42
CA ARG A 271 -1.90 14.47 25.90
C ARG A 271 -1.34 15.36 27.01
N LYS A 272 -0.53 14.79 27.91
CA LYS A 272 0.15 15.55 28.97
C LYS A 272 1.17 16.54 28.41
N GLN A 273 1.90 16.17 27.36
CA GLN A 273 2.93 17.00 26.75
C GLN A 273 2.38 18.03 25.77
N ALA A 274 1.43 17.65 24.93
CA ALA A 274 0.87 18.48 23.88
C ALA A 274 -0.20 19.47 24.39
N GLY A 275 -0.89 19.12 25.48
CA GLY A 275 -2.01 19.90 25.98
C GLY A 275 -3.27 19.79 25.11
N LYS A 276 -4.38 20.32 25.64
CA LYS A 276 -5.68 20.27 24.96
C LYS A 276 -5.74 21.09 23.69
N GLU A 277 -5.02 22.19 23.63
CA GLU A 277 -5.03 23.14 22.52
C GLU A 277 -4.53 22.49 21.21
N ILE A 278 -3.41 21.75 21.26
CA ILE A 278 -2.87 21.08 20.06
C ILE A 278 -3.76 19.90 19.65
N GLU A 279 -4.29 19.14 20.61
CA GLU A 279 -5.21 18.03 20.26
C GLU A 279 -6.50 18.55 19.62
N GLN A 280 -7.08 19.64 20.16
CA GLN A 280 -8.27 20.28 19.59
C GLN A 280 -7.98 20.84 18.19
N TRP A 281 -6.89 21.56 18.02
CA TRP A 281 -6.45 22.04 16.70
C TRP A 281 -6.30 20.88 15.72
N TRP A 282 -5.70 19.76 16.15
CA TRP A 282 -5.54 18.59 15.30
C TRP A 282 -6.89 18.01 14.86
N GLN A 283 -7.82 17.89 15.79
CA GLN A 283 -9.17 17.42 15.49
C GLN A 283 -9.92 18.36 14.52
N GLU A 284 -9.77 19.66 14.67
CA GLU A 284 -10.35 20.65 13.77
C GLU A 284 -9.76 20.57 12.35
N GLN A 285 -8.44 20.36 12.23
CA GLN A 285 -7.77 20.30 10.93
C GLN A 285 -7.96 18.97 10.21
N PHE A 286 -7.96 17.85 10.93
CA PHE A 286 -7.91 16.51 10.34
C PHE A 286 -9.14 15.64 10.63
N GLY A 287 -10.07 16.10 11.47
CA GLY A 287 -11.32 15.38 11.78
C GLY A 287 -11.18 14.19 12.73
N TYR A 288 -10.03 14.03 13.39
CA TYR A 288 -9.78 13.00 14.40
C TYR A 288 -8.80 13.48 15.47
N ASP A 289 -8.88 12.93 16.69
CA ASP A 289 -8.01 13.28 17.81
C ASP A 289 -6.78 12.37 17.96
N PHE A 290 -6.00 12.56 18.99
CA PHE A 290 -4.79 11.77 19.24
C PHE A 290 -5.05 10.29 19.50
N SER A 291 -6.26 9.88 19.87
CA SER A 291 -6.58 8.46 20.08
C SER A 291 -6.50 7.64 18.79
N GLN A 292 -6.61 8.29 17.63
CA GLN A 292 -6.53 7.70 16.30
C GLN A 292 -5.14 7.87 15.64
N PHE A 293 -4.16 8.38 16.38
CA PHE A 293 -2.77 8.33 15.94
C PHE A 293 -2.25 6.90 15.94
N THR A 294 -1.27 6.63 15.07
CA THR A 294 -0.48 5.41 15.26
C THR A 294 0.43 5.58 16.48
N GLU A 295 0.83 4.46 17.06
CA GLU A 295 1.80 4.45 18.17
C GLU A 295 3.10 5.17 17.79
N SER A 296 3.57 5.01 16.55
CA SER A 296 4.79 5.65 16.06
C SER A 296 4.62 7.14 15.77
N GLU A 297 3.45 7.58 15.26
CA GLU A 297 3.14 9.01 15.12
C GLU A 297 3.11 9.72 16.45
N ALA A 298 2.43 9.12 17.44
CA ALA A 298 2.31 9.67 18.76
C ALA A 298 3.68 9.80 19.48
N ARG A 299 4.48 8.74 19.46
CA ARG A 299 5.85 8.76 20.00
C ARG A 299 6.73 9.77 19.29
N TYR A 300 6.57 9.92 17.99
CA TYR A 300 7.33 10.90 17.24
C TYR A 300 6.97 12.33 17.67
N LEU A 301 5.67 12.67 17.71
CA LEU A 301 5.22 14.00 18.12
C LEU A 301 5.67 14.31 19.56
N ALA A 302 5.47 13.38 20.49
CA ALA A 302 5.93 13.52 21.87
C ALA A 302 7.45 13.79 21.96
N LYS A 303 8.25 13.09 21.16
CA LYS A 303 9.70 13.32 21.07
C LYS A 303 10.05 14.70 20.52
N GLN A 304 9.32 15.21 19.53
CA GLN A 304 9.55 16.56 19.00
C GLN A 304 9.20 17.64 20.02
N ILE A 305 8.07 17.49 20.73
CA ILE A 305 7.69 18.39 21.81
C ILE A 305 8.75 18.41 22.92
N HIS A 306 9.26 17.23 23.31
CA HIS A 306 10.33 17.14 24.30
C HIS A 306 11.63 17.82 23.83
N ARG A 307 11.96 17.70 22.54
CA ARG A 307 13.22 18.22 21.97
C ARG A 307 13.21 19.72 21.74
N TYR A 308 12.11 20.26 21.26
CA TYR A 308 12.04 21.65 20.77
C TYR A 308 11.13 22.54 21.62
N GLY A 309 10.42 21.97 22.58
CA GLY A 309 9.42 22.68 23.38
C GLY A 309 8.05 22.69 22.71
N ILE A 310 7.01 22.84 23.54
CA ILE A 310 5.62 22.84 23.08
C ILE A 310 5.31 24.05 22.20
N ASP A 311 5.84 25.23 22.52
CA ASP A 311 5.56 26.47 21.77
C ASP A 311 6.11 26.39 20.36
N ALA A 312 7.34 25.91 20.17
CA ALA A 312 7.93 25.76 18.83
C ALA A 312 7.15 24.76 17.97
N ILE A 313 6.67 23.66 18.55
CA ILE A 313 5.87 22.68 17.81
C ILE A 313 4.48 23.24 17.48
N ARG A 314 3.86 23.96 18.43
CA ARG A 314 2.58 24.65 18.19
C ARG A 314 2.70 25.64 17.02
N ASP A 315 3.73 26.45 17.02
CA ASP A 315 3.95 27.45 15.96
C ASP A 315 4.12 26.80 14.59
N ILE A 316 4.89 25.69 14.50
CA ILE A 316 5.03 24.92 13.27
C ILE A 316 3.69 24.35 12.82
N LEU A 317 2.91 23.74 13.71
CA LEU A 317 1.62 23.16 13.40
C LEU A 317 0.62 24.23 12.92
N PHE A 318 0.51 25.33 13.64
CA PHE A 318 -0.48 26.39 13.34
C PHE A 318 -0.11 27.22 12.09
N ALA A 319 1.18 27.35 11.77
CA ALA A 319 1.64 27.95 10.53
C ALA A 319 1.42 27.03 9.30
N SER A 320 1.35 25.73 9.52
CA SER A 320 1.21 24.73 8.46
C SER A 320 -0.28 24.37 8.24
N ARG A 321 -1.14 25.37 8.03
CA ARG A 321 -2.54 25.11 7.67
C ARG A 321 -2.57 24.33 6.35
N PRO A 322 -3.27 23.15 6.28
CA PRO A 322 -3.39 22.37 5.06
C PRO A 322 -4.19 23.07 3.97
#